data_d839f01d0a683459a926bbd32da0f12c
#
_entry.id   d839f01d0a683459a926bbd32da0f12c
#
_cell.length_a   1.000
_cell.length_b   1.000
_cell.length_c   1.000
_cell.angle_alpha   90.00
_cell.angle_beta   90.00
_cell.angle_gamma   90.00
#
_symmetry.space_group_name_H-M   'P 1'
#
loop_
_entity.id
_entity.type
_entity.pdbx_description
1 polymer ?
#
loop_
_entity_poly.entity_id
_entity_poly.type
_entity_poly.pdbx_seq_one_letter_code
_entity_poly.pdbx_strand_id
1 'polypeptide(L)'
;MSDNILSRIRADAGVAVAELIPAAHLTAGQILVVGCSSSEMVGGRIGKCSSPDAAAALIDTLLPPLQAAGILLAAQCCEHLNRALIVERACAEHYGLEPVWVKPQPHAGGSFATAVWERFADPVAVECIRAHAGMDIGQTLIGMHLRRVAVPVRLSVSRIGEAPVVFARTRPP
;
A
#
# COMPACT_ATOMS: atom_id res chain seq x y z
N MET A 1 -8.91 14.72 14.84
CA MET A 1 -9.59 13.83 13.87
C MET A 1 -10.61 13.03 14.66
N SER A 2 -11.82 12.82 14.17
CA SER A 2 -12.81 12.07 14.95
C SER A 2 -12.42 10.59 14.99
N ASP A 3 -12.52 9.95 16.18
CA ASP A 3 -12.24 8.52 16.36
C ASP A 3 -13.06 7.63 15.41
N ASN A 4 -14.17 8.14 14.91
CA ASN A 4 -15.06 7.47 13.97
C ASN A 4 -14.39 7.22 12.62
N ILE A 5 -13.64 8.18 12.02
CA ILE A 5 -13.00 7.98 10.73
C ILE A 5 -11.85 6.98 10.81
N LEU A 6 -11.07 6.99 11.90
CA LEU A 6 -9.99 6.02 12.08
C LEU A 6 -10.53 4.60 12.30
N SER A 7 -11.61 4.46 13.06
CA SER A 7 -12.30 3.17 13.24
C SER A 7 -12.85 2.62 11.94
N ARG A 8 -13.43 3.50 11.11
CA ARG A 8 -13.91 3.13 9.77
C ARG A 8 -12.77 2.71 8.84
N ILE A 9 -11.66 3.45 8.82
CA ILE A 9 -10.47 3.09 8.04
C ILE A 9 -9.98 1.68 8.42
N ARG A 10 -9.90 1.37 9.72
CA ARG A 10 -9.49 0.04 10.19
C ARG A 10 -10.47 -1.05 9.75
N ALA A 11 -11.77 -0.81 9.89
CA ALA A 11 -12.79 -1.77 9.49
C ALA A 11 -12.74 -2.07 7.98
N ASP A 12 -12.74 -1.01 7.14
CA ASP A 12 -12.70 -1.12 5.70
C ASP A 12 -11.40 -1.82 5.22
N ALA A 13 -10.24 -1.42 5.77
CA ALA A 13 -8.94 -2.01 5.46
C ALA A 13 -8.85 -3.50 5.87
N GLY A 14 -9.42 -3.84 7.02
CA GLY A 14 -9.48 -5.23 7.50
C GLY A 14 -10.26 -6.12 6.55
N VAL A 15 -11.44 -5.67 6.10
CA VAL A 15 -12.24 -6.39 5.09
C VAL A 15 -11.48 -6.47 3.76
N ALA A 16 -10.91 -5.34 3.30
CA ALA A 16 -10.19 -5.28 2.04
C ALA A 16 -9.03 -6.29 1.97
N VAL A 17 -8.18 -6.35 2.98
CA VAL A 17 -7.02 -7.27 2.98
C VAL A 17 -7.46 -8.73 3.11
N ALA A 18 -8.48 -9.02 3.93
CA ALA A 18 -9.01 -10.36 4.12
C ALA A 18 -9.63 -10.93 2.82
N GLU A 19 -10.30 -10.09 2.03
CA GLU A 19 -10.88 -10.49 0.75
C GLU A 19 -9.84 -10.50 -0.39
N LEU A 20 -8.88 -9.56 -0.40
CA LEU A 20 -7.91 -9.42 -1.48
C LEU A 20 -6.96 -10.62 -1.56
N ILE A 21 -6.48 -11.11 -0.43
CA ILE A 21 -5.51 -12.23 -0.39
C ILE A 21 -6.05 -13.44 -1.18
N PRO A 22 -7.23 -13.98 -0.88
CA PRO A 22 -7.77 -15.11 -1.65
C PRO A 22 -8.22 -14.70 -3.06
N ALA A 23 -8.84 -13.55 -3.26
CA ALA A 23 -9.33 -13.11 -4.56
C ALA A 23 -8.19 -12.84 -5.57
N ALA A 24 -7.04 -12.41 -5.10
CA ALA A 24 -5.85 -12.24 -5.92
C ALA A 24 -4.97 -13.49 -6.01
N HIS A 25 -5.35 -14.59 -5.33
CA HIS A 25 -4.56 -15.82 -5.21
C HIS A 25 -3.13 -15.56 -4.73
N LEU A 26 -2.97 -14.62 -3.79
CA LEU A 26 -1.66 -14.28 -3.24
C LEU A 26 -1.12 -15.43 -2.39
N THR A 27 0.15 -15.74 -2.58
CA THR A 27 0.89 -16.76 -1.83
C THR A 27 2.14 -16.15 -1.18
N ALA A 28 2.70 -16.87 -0.21
CA ALA A 28 3.91 -16.43 0.49
C ALA A 28 5.04 -16.07 -0.49
N GLY A 29 5.76 -15.00 -0.19
CA GLY A 29 6.83 -14.45 -1.02
C GLY A 29 6.35 -13.50 -2.12
N GLN A 30 5.05 -13.43 -2.42
CA GLN A 30 4.53 -12.51 -3.43
C GLN A 30 4.37 -11.08 -2.89
N ILE A 31 4.47 -10.09 -3.79
CA ILE A 31 4.39 -8.67 -3.45
C ILE A 31 2.97 -8.15 -3.67
N LEU A 32 2.43 -7.49 -2.63
CA LEU A 32 1.28 -6.58 -2.71
C LEU A 32 1.79 -5.14 -2.71
N VAL A 33 1.51 -4.37 -3.77
CA VAL A 33 1.77 -2.93 -3.76
C VAL A 33 0.55 -2.16 -3.26
N VAL A 34 0.79 -1.19 -2.37
CA VAL A 34 -0.24 -0.28 -1.86
C VAL A 34 0.15 1.15 -2.18
N GLY A 35 -0.69 1.83 -2.96
CA GLY A 35 -0.69 3.27 -3.11
C GLY A 35 -1.77 3.87 -2.23
N CYS A 36 -1.48 4.96 -1.52
CA CYS A 36 -2.43 5.53 -0.57
C CYS A 36 -2.34 7.05 -0.50
N SER A 37 -3.49 7.69 -0.63
CA SER A 37 -3.69 9.08 -0.27
C SER A 37 -4.33 9.18 1.12
N SER A 38 -3.53 9.46 2.14
CA SER A 38 -4.03 9.69 3.50
C SER A 38 -4.99 10.89 3.59
N SER A 39 -4.82 11.88 2.72
CA SER A 39 -5.75 13.02 2.60
C SER A 39 -7.13 12.58 2.14
N GLU A 40 -7.22 11.76 1.10
CA GLU A 40 -8.49 11.27 0.57
C GLU A 40 -9.21 10.38 1.59
N MET A 41 -8.49 9.56 2.36
CA MET A 41 -9.11 8.73 3.41
C MET A 41 -9.87 9.52 4.46
N VAL A 42 -9.47 10.77 4.71
CA VAL A 42 -10.12 11.66 5.69
C VAL A 42 -11.04 12.70 5.03
N GLY A 43 -11.36 12.54 3.75
CA GLY A 43 -12.27 13.41 3.00
C GLY A 43 -11.65 14.70 2.46
N GLY A 44 -10.31 14.82 2.50
CA GLY A 44 -9.57 15.92 1.89
C GLY A 44 -9.17 15.62 0.44
N ARG A 45 -8.55 16.59 -0.22
CA ARG A 45 -7.93 16.38 -1.54
C ARG A 45 -6.54 15.80 -1.40
N ILE A 46 -6.15 14.93 -2.33
CA ILE A 46 -4.80 14.35 -2.41
C ILE A 46 -3.71 15.42 -2.24
N GLY A 47 -2.76 15.17 -1.34
CA GLY A 47 -1.63 16.06 -1.05
C GLY A 47 -1.96 17.35 -0.28
N LYS A 48 -3.22 17.58 0.13
CA LYS A 48 -3.64 18.83 0.80
C LYS A 48 -3.90 18.67 2.31
N CYS A 49 -4.29 17.50 2.75
CA CYS A 49 -4.69 17.21 4.15
C CYS A 49 -4.00 15.94 4.65
N SER A 50 -2.68 15.86 4.51
CA SER A 50 -1.90 14.70 4.94
C SER A 50 -2.25 14.28 6.38
N SER A 51 -2.56 13.01 6.59
CA SER A 51 -2.98 12.47 7.88
C SER A 51 -2.09 11.30 8.31
N PRO A 52 -1.10 11.55 9.19
CA PRO A 52 -0.29 10.48 9.77
C PRO A 52 -1.10 9.45 10.55
N ASP A 53 -2.14 9.87 11.29
CA ASP A 53 -2.99 8.96 12.08
C ASP A 53 -3.78 8.01 11.17
N ALA A 54 -4.31 8.50 10.05
CA ALA A 54 -5.01 7.65 9.07
C ALA A 54 -4.04 6.66 8.40
N ALA A 55 -2.83 7.11 8.08
CA ALA A 55 -1.78 6.26 7.55
C ALA A 55 -1.35 5.17 8.56
N ALA A 56 -1.19 5.54 9.84
CA ALA A 56 -0.90 4.58 10.91
C ALA A 56 -2.02 3.57 11.08
N ALA A 57 -3.29 4.03 11.12
CA ALA A 57 -4.45 3.14 11.23
C ALA A 57 -4.52 2.13 10.08
N LEU A 58 -4.18 2.57 8.86
CA LEU A 58 -4.15 1.71 7.68
C LEU A 58 -3.06 0.64 7.79
N ILE A 59 -1.78 1.03 8.01
CA ILE A 59 -0.67 0.08 8.03
C ILE A 59 -0.78 -0.90 9.19
N ASP A 60 -1.20 -0.44 10.38
CA ASP A 60 -1.38 -1.28 11.56
C ASP A 60 -2.47 -2.35 11.34
N THR A 61 -3.39 -2.11 10.39
CA THR A 61 -4.43 -3.07 10.01
C THR A 61 -3.97 -4.01 8.89
N LEU A 62 -3.24 -3.50 7.90
CA LEU A 62 -2.81 -4.29 6.73
C LEU A 62 -1.64 -5.23 7.04
N LEU A 63 -0.67 -4.76 7.83
CA LEU A 63 0.61 -5.46 7.99
C LEU A 63 0.48 -6.84 8.67
N PRO A 64 -0.26 -7.01 9.78
CA PRO A 64 -0.32 -8.30 10.48
C PRO A 64 -0.87 -9.45 9.61
N PRO A 65 -2.01 -9.32 8.90
CA PRO A 65 -2.50 -10.40 8.06
C PRO A 65 -1.58 -10.69 6.86
N LEU A 66 -0.91 -9.69 6.30
CA LEU A 66 0.07 -9.88 5.22
C LEU A 66 1.28 -10.68 5.72
N GLN A 67 1.81 -10.32 6.88
CA GLN A 67 2.93 -11.04 7.51
C GLN A 67 2.54 -12.49 7.84
N ALA A 68 1.35 -12.71 8.41
CA ALA A 68 0.85 -14.05 8.72
C ALA A 68 0.72 -14.93 7.46
N ALA A 69 0.40 -14.33 6.32
CA ALA A 69 0.32 -15.02 5.02
C ALA A 69 1.66 -15.08 4.27
N GLY A 70 2.73 -14.49 4.82
CA GLY A 70 4.05 -14.39 4.18
C GLY A 70 4.07 -13.49 2.94
N ILE A 71 3.11 -12.57 2.81
CA ILE A 71 3.01 -11.64 1.68
C ILE A 71 3.86 -10.41 1.96
N LEU A 72 4.64 -10.01 0.97
CA LEU A 72 5.54 -8.87 1.06
C LEU A 72 4.81 -7.59 0.67
N LEU A 73 4.83 -6.59 1.55
CA LEU A 73 4.22 -5.29 1.28
C LEU A 73 5.23 -4.36 0.61
N ALA A 74 4.77 -3.65 -0.43
CA ALA A 74 5.47 -2.52 -1.03
C ALA A 74 4.60 -1.27 -0.95
N ALA A 75 5.06 -0.21 -0.29
CA ALA A 75 4.34 1.05 -0.16
C ALA A 75 4.85 2.08 -1.17
N GLN A 76 3.95 2.59 -2.01
CA GLN A 76 4.29 3.62 -2.98
C GLN A 76 4.49 4.97 -2.30
N CYS A 77 5.61 5.63 -2.60
CA CYS A 77 5.82 7.04 -2.30
C CYS A 77 5.06 7.94 -3.29
N CYS A 78 4.91 9.23 -2.94
CA CYS A 78 4.36 10.22 -3.84
C CYS A 78 5.37 10.64 -4.93
N GLU A 79 4.91 11.49 -5.85
CA GLU A 79 5.71 12.01 -6.97
C GLU A 79 6.99 12.76 -6.55
N HIS A 80 7.02 13.35 -5.36
CA HIS A 80 8.22 14.03 -4.84
C HIS A 80 9.42 13.09 -4.66
N LEU A 81 9.17 11.80 -4.46
CA LEU A 81 10.18 10.74 -4.45
C LEU A 81 10.07 9.84 -5.68
N ASN A 82 9.61 10.39 -6.80
CA ASN A 82 9.48 9.68 -8.09
C ASN A 82 8.73 8.33 -7.96
N ARG A 83 7.75 8.26 -7.04
CA ARG A 83 6.96 7.06 -6.74
C ARG A 83 7.82 5.83 -6.40
N ALA A 84 9.00 6.03 -5.81
CA ALA A 84 9.81 4.96 -5.23
C ALA A 84 8.96 4.13 -4.24
N LEU A 85 9.36 2.91 -4.01
CA LEU A 85 8.60 1.98 -3.17
C LEU A 85 9.40 1.62 -1.94
N ILE A 86 8.72 1.62 -0.79
CA ILE A 86 9.29 1.16 0.47
C ILE A 86 8.97 -0.32 0.64
N VAL A 87 10.02 -1.11 0.80
CA VAL A 87 9.95 -2.55 1.03
C VAL A 87 10.89 -2.94 2.17
N GLU A 88 10.70 -4.14 2.73
CA GLU A 88 11.73 -4.74 3.60
C GLU A 88 12.96 -5.10 2.77
N ARG A 89 14.17 -4.98 3.33
CA ARG A 89 15.43 -5.38 2.67
C ARG A 89 15.37 -6.82 2.16
N ALA A 90 14.81 -7.74 2.93
CA ALA A 90 14.64 -9.13 2.53
C ALA A 90 13.80 -9.26 1.24
N CYS A 91 12.82 -8.40 1.02
CA CYS A 91 12.06 -8.33 -0.23
C CYS A 91 12.96 -7.87 -1.39
N ALA A 92 13.75 -6.81 -1.18
CA ALA A 92 14.67 -6.30 -2.19
C ALA A 92 15.70 -7.36 -2.59
N GLU A 93 16.29 -8.05 -1.63
CA GLU A 93 17.26 -9.15 -1.86
C GLU A 93 16.60 -10.32 -2.59
N HIS A 94 15.41 -10.75 -2.16
CA HIS A 94 14.70 -11.88 -2.78
C HIS A 94 14.38 -11.65 -4.26
N TYR A 95 14.05 -10.40 -4.63
CA TYR A 95 13.70 -10.04 -6.00
C TYR A 95 14.84 -9.38 -6.79
N GLY A 96 16.04 -9.26 -6.21
CA GLY A 96 17.19 -8.61 -6.85
C GLY A 96 16.92 -7.14 -7.17
N LEU A 97 16.18 -6.42 -6.31
CA LEU A 97 15.88 -5.01 -6.48
C LEU A 97 17.04 -4.16 -5.95
N GLU A 98 17.38 -3.10 -6.69
CA GLU A 98 18.43 -2.19 -6.29
C GLU A 98 17.89 -1.12 -5.32
N PRO A 99 18.42 -1.02 -4.07
CA PRO A 99 18.05 0.01 -3.14
C PRO A 99 18.51 1.40 -3.62
N VAL A 100 17.65 2.41 -3.44
CA VAL A 100 17.96 3.81 -3.68
C VAL A 100 18.01 4.60 -2.37
N TRP A 101 18.84 5.65 -2.33
CA TRP A 101 19.12 6.41 -1.10
C TRP A 101 18.09 7.52 -0.87
N VAL A 102 16.84 7.12 -0.63
CA VAL A 102 15.76 8.03 -0.24
C VAL A 102 15.06 7.50 1.00
N LYS A 103 14.62 8.42 1.86
CA LYS A 103 13.80 8.12 3.03
C LYS A 103 12.52 8.95 2.95
N PRO A 104 11.33 8.33 3.03
CA PRO A 104 10.09 9.07 2.97
C PRO A 104 9.92 9.97 4.19
N GLN A 105 9.27 11.12 3.95
CA GLN A 105 8.86 12.09 4.95
C GLN A 105 7.36 12.38 4.73
N PRO A 106 6.61 12.87 5.73
CA PRO A 106 5.18 13.14 5.58
C PRO A 106 4.84 14.05 4.40
N HIS A 107 5.71 15.00 4.08
CA HIS A 107 5.54 15.96 2.97
C HIS A 107 6.37 15.63 1.72
N ALA A 108 7.18 14.57 1.76
CA ALA A 108 7.99 14.08 0.63
C ALA A 108 8.08 12.55 0.69
N GLY A 109 7.22 11.88 -0.05
CA GLY A 109 6.99 10.43 0.01
C GLY A 109 5.59 10.08 0.51
N GLY A 110 5.01 10.92 1.37
CA GLY A 110 3.65 10.82 1.90
C GLY A 110 3.57 10.10 3.24
N SER A 111 2.50 10.38 3.99
CA SER A 111 2.30 9.81 5.32
C SER A 111 2.26 8.29 5.33
N PHE A 112 1.68 7.64 4.30
CA PHE A 112 1.60 6.19 4.27
C PHE A 112 2.98 5.53 4.11
N ALA A 113 3.78 5.97 3.14
CA ALA A 113 5.13 5.44 2.96
C ALA A 113 6.02 5.70 4.19
N THR A 114 5.85 6.86 4.85
CA THR A 114 6.54 7.19 6.10
C THR A 114 6.10 6.23 7.23
N ALA A 115 4.80 6.00 7.38
CA ALA A 115 4.28 5.09 8.40
C ALA A 115 4.74 3.63 8.17
N VAL A 116 4.84 3.19 6.91
CA VAL A 116 5.38 1.86 6.56
C VAL A 116 6.86 1.78 6.89
N TRP A 117 7.65 2.81 6.54
CA TRP A 117 9.07 2.88 6.90
C TRP A 117 9.31 2.69 8.40
N GLU A 118 8.48 3.31 9.24
CA GLU A 118 8.60 3.22 10.70
C GLU A 118 8.21 1.85 11.28
N ARG A 119 7.42 1.05 10.55
CA ARG A 119 6.94 -0.27 11.00
C ARG A 119 7.76 -1.43 10.48
N PHE A 120 8.50 -1.22 9.41
CA PHE A 120 9.39 -2.23 8.88
C PHE A 120 10.64 -2.35 9.76
N ALA A 121 11.15 -3.58 9.91
CA ALA A 121 12.35 -3.85 10.70
C ALA A 121 13.63 -3.36 10.02
N ASP A 122 13.71 -3.51 8.70
CA ASP A 122 14.84 -3.05 7.88
C ASP A 122 14.32 -2.48 6.55
N PRO A 123 13.70 -1.27 6.59
CA PRO A 123 13.12 -0.65 5.41
C PRO A 123 14.18 -0.16 4.43
N VAL A 124 13.92 -0.38 3.15
CA VAL A 124 14.68 0.20 2.05
C VAL A 124 13.73 0.80 1.01
N ALA A 125 14.20 1.80 0.29
CA ALA A 125 13.51 2.30 -0.88
C ALA A 125 14.08 1.64 -2.14
N VAL A 126 13.20 1.30 -3.10
CA VAL A 126 13.59 0.79 -4.42
C VAL A 126 12.88 1.57 -5.51
N GLU A 127 13.47 1.66 -6.69
CA GLU A 127 12.91 2.47 -7.77
C GLU A 127 11.70 1.80 -8.44
N CYS A 128 11.75 0.50 -8.66
CA CYS A 128 10.68 -0.24 -9.35
C CYS A 128 10.54 -1.67 -8.83
N ILE A 129 9.31 -2.21 -8.97
CA ILE A 129 8.96 -3.58 -8.63
C ILE A 129 8.06 -4.18 -9.71
N ARG A 130 7.74 -5.47 -9.58
CA ARG A 130 6.71 -6.19 -10.33
C ARG A 130 5.77 -6.90 -9.36
N ALA A 131 4.84 -6.14 -8.78
CA ALA A 131 3.92 -6.65 -7.78
C ALA A 131 2.88 -7.61 -8.36
N HIS A 132 2.48 -8.61 -7.59
CA HIS A 132 1.53 -9.66 -7.96
C HIS A 132 0.08 -9.21 -7.78
N ALA A 133 -0.15 -8.29 -6.84
CA ALA A 133 -1.43 -7.64 -6.63
C ALA A 133 -1.23 -6.19 -6.19
N GLY A 134 -2.29 -5.40 -6.23
CA GLY A 134 -2.26 -4.01 -5.83
C GLY A 134 -3.55 -3.53 -5.20
N MET A 135 -3.40 -2.57 -4.30
CA MET A 135 -4.47 -1.82 -3.65
C MET A 135 -4.17 -0.33 -3.83
N ASP A 136 -5.03 0.38 -4.55
CA ASP A 136 -4.90 1.81 -4.80
C ASP A 136 -6.00 2.57 -4.05
N ILE A 137 -5.62 3.27 -3.00
CA ILE A 137 -6.50 4.03 -2.11
C ILE A 137 -6.38 5.51 -2.45
N GLY A 138 -7.43 6.08 -3.05
CA GLY A 138 -7.46 7.48 -3.44
C GLY A 138 -6.87 7.77 -4.81
N GLN A 139 -6.91 6.80 -5.73
CA GLN A 139 -6.52 6.96 -7.13
C GLN A 139 -5.09 7.51 -7.32
N THR A 140 -4.15 6.93 -6.58
CA THR A 140 -2.73 7.32 -6.62
C THR A 140 -2.00 6.83 -7.87
N LEU A 141 -2.60 5.91 -8.61
CA LEU A 141 -2.08 5.22 -9.79
C LEU A 141 -0.88 4.32 -9.47
N ILE A 142 -1.15 3.02 -9.36
CA ILE A 142 -0.15 1.98 -9.07
C ILE A 142 0.17 1.07 -10.26
N GLY A 143 -0.45 1.31 -11.42
CA GLY A 143 -0.38 0.40 -12.57
C GLY A 143 1.03 0.10 -13.05
N MET A 144 1.96 1.07 -12.97
CA MET A 144 3.36 0.91 -13.36
C MET A 144 4.13 -0.11 -12.49
N HIS A 145 3.63 -0.38 -11.29
CA HIS A 145 4.25 -1.31 -10.33
C HIS A 145 3.75 -2.74 -10.46
N LEU A 146 2.69 -2.96 -11.23
CA LEU A 146 2.06 -4.27 -11.35
C LEU A 146 2.73 -5.14 -12.41
N ARG A 147 2.87 -6.43 -12.09
CA ARG A 147 3.29 -7.45 -13.07
C ARG A 147 2.21 -7.63 -14.13
N ARG A 148 2.58 -7.65 -15.39
CA ARG A 148 1.67 -7.92 -16.52
C ARG A 148 1.25 -9.40 -16.55
N VAL A 149 0.01 -9.69 -16.90
CA VAL A 149 -1.07 -8.76 -17.22
C VAL A 149 -1.83 -8.43 -15.95
N ALA A 150 -1.97 -7.17 -15.61
CA ALA A 150 -2.79 -6.74 -14.48
C ALA A 150 -4.27 -6.71 -14.87
N VAL A 151 -5.12 -7.26 -14.01
CA VAL A 151 -6.58 -7.24 -14.17
C VAL A 151 -7.25 -6.74 -12.89
N PRO A 152 -8.41 -6.06 -12.99
CA PRO A 152 -9.11 -5.57 -11.81
C PRO A 152 -9.70 -6.72 -10.98
N VAL A 153 -9.72 -6.53 -9.67
CA VAL A 153 -10.42 -7.39 -8.70
C VAL A 153 -11.59 -6.60 -8.12
N ARG A 154 -12.74 -7.25 -7.97
CA ARG A 154 -13.93 -6.65 -7.34
C ARG A 154 -14.12 -7.28 -5.97
N LEU A 155 -14.07 -6.45 -4.93
CA LEU A 155 -14.28 -6.83 -3.54
C LEU A 155 -15.58 -6.19 -3.01
N SER A 156 -15.99 -6.56 -1.80
CA SER A 156 -17.19 -6.01 -1.18
C SER A 156 -17.02 -4.53 -0.79
N VAL A 157 -15.78 -4.11 -0.50
CA VAL A 157 -15.46 -2.72 -0.18
C VAL A 157 -15.06 -1.95 -1.44
N SER A 158 -15.56 -0.73 -1.57
CA SER A 158 -15.22 0.22 -2.64
C SER A 158 -14.55 1.50 -2.12
N ARG A 159 -14.39 1.60 -0.80
CA ARG A 159 -13.76 2.75 -0.13
C ARG A 159 -12.94 2.26 1.07
N ILE A 160 -11.93 3.05 1.44
CA ILE A 160 -11.23 2.98 2.71
C ILE A 160 -11.37 4.35 3.36
N GLY A 161 -12.16 4.44 4.44
CA GLY A 161 -12.63 5.73 4.92
C GLY A 161 -13.45 6.46 3.86
N GLU A 162 -13.05 7.68 3.49
CA GLU A 162 -13.71 8.43 2.40
C GLU A 162 -13.06 8.20 1.03
N ALA A 163 -11.84 7.64 0.97
CA ALA A 163 -11.13 7.42 -0.28
C ALA A 163 -11.74 6.28 -1.10
N PRO A 164 -11.96 6.44 -2.41
CA PRO A 164 -12.25 5.31 -3.29
C PRO A 164 -11.06 4.35 -3.32
N VAL A 165 -11.32 3.06 -3.43
CA VAL A 165 -10.28 2.03 -3.54
C VAL A 165 -10.51 1.16 -4.77
N VAL A 166 -9.44 0.84 -5.48
CA VAL A 166 -9.43 -0.16 -6.55
C VAL A 166 -8.38 -1.22 -6.28
N PHE A 167 -8.69 -2.44 -6.70
CA PHE A 167 -7.83 -3.59 -6.50
C PHE A 167 -7.46 -4.22 -7.84
N ALA A 168 -6.25 -4.74 -7.90
CA ALA A 168 -5.73 -5.42 -9.07
C ALA A 168 -4.99 -6.69 -8.68
N ARG A 169 -4.89 -7.63 -9.60
CA ARG A 169 -4.04 -8.80 -9.51
C ARG A 169 -3.36 -9.09 -10.84
N THR A 170 -2.28 -9.83 -10.83
CA THR A 170 -1.76 -10.42 -12.07
C THR A 170 -2.72 -11.53 -12.52
N ARG A 171 -3.07 -11.54 -13.80
CA ARG A 171 -3.82 -12.63 -14.41
C ARG A 171 -3.00 -13.92 -14.27
N PRO A 172 -3.57 -15.02 -13.74
CA PRO A 172 -2.88 -16.30 -13.75
C PRO A 172 -2.64 -16.77 -15.18
N PRO A 173 -1.61 -17.56 -15.41
CA PRO A 173 -1.30 -18.13 -16.71
C PRO A 173 -2.42 -19.02 -17.24
#